data_fe429eed63db0304f22d0f7af59465fa
#
_entry.id   fe429eed63db0304f22d0f7af59465fa
#
_cell.length_a   1.000
_cell.length_b   1.000
_cell.length_c   1.000
_cell.angle_alpha   90.00
_cell.angle_beta   90.00
_cell.angle_gamma   90.00
#
_symmetry.space_group_name_H-M   'P 1'
#
loop_
_entity.id
_entity.type
_entity.pdbx_description
1 polymer ?
#
loop_
_entity_poly.entity_id
_entity_poly.type
_entity_poly.pdbx_seq_one_letter_code
_entity_poly.pdbx_strand_id
1 'polypeptide(L)'
;MFLDAGSTTLEMIPYIKASDIIVVTNGLTHVEELLKHGIRTLIIGGEVKSTTFATVGASALETLRRYRFDKVFLGMNGIDLKYGLTTPDEQEAIIKHHAMQLGTQVYVLIDHDKYEKVYFAHVPLEEGVSIITSKKAQSLKQFHLFAGQYNFIGGTL
;
A
#
# COMPACT_ATOMS: atom_id res chain seq x y z
N MET A 1 4.17 9.29 7.99
CA MET A 1 3.76 8.53 6.81
C MET A 1 3.69 7.05 7.15
N PHE A 2 2.72 6.31 6.59
CA PHE A 2 2.71 4.85 6.61
C PHE A 2 3.15 4.29 5.25
N LEU A 3 3.96 3.24 5.29
CA LEU A 3 4.46 2.53 4.11
C LEU A 3 4.21 1.03 4.28
N ASP A 4 3.31 0.49 3.48
CA ASP A 4 2.89 -0.91 3.53
C ASP A 4 4.00 -1.86 3.01
N ALA A 5 4.06 -3.07 3.54
CA ALA A 5 4.94 -4.11 3.04
C ALA A 5 4.53 -4.52 1.61
N GLY A 6 5.43 -4.37 0.67
CA GLY A 6 5.20 -4.72 -0.73
C GLY A 6 6.37 -4.31 -1.61
N SER A 7 6.58 -4.98 -2.74
CA SER A 7 7.71 -4.67 -3.64
C SER A 7 7.63 -3.25 -4.21
N THR A 8 6.45 -2.82 -4.64
CA THR A 8 6.27 -1.49 -5.23
C THR A 8 6.50 -0.37 -4.22
N THR A 9 6.06 -0.54 -2.97
CA THR A 9 6.30 0.43 -1.90
C THR A 9 7.76 0.43 -1.45
N LEU A 10 8.43 -0.72 -1.50
CA LEU A 10 9.87 -0.81 -1.23
C LEU A 10 10.68 0.02 -2.24
N GLU A 11 10.34 -0.08 -3.52
CA GLU A 11 10.99 0.68 -4.59
C GLU A 11 10.79 2.20 -4.49
N MET A 12 9.79 2.66 -3.72
CA MET A 12 9.60 4.08 -3.44
C MET A 12 10.66 4.69 -2.53
N ILE A 13 11.26 3.90 -1.64
CA ILE A 13 12.08 4.40 -0.53
C ILE A 13 13.23 5.31 -0.99
N PRO A 14 14.00 4.98 -2.05
CA PRO A 14 15.08 5.84 -2.56
C PRO A 14 14.64 7.23 -3.01
N TYR A 15 13.35 7.41 -3.28
CA TYR A 15 12.78 8.68 -3.72
C TYR A 15 12.20 9.55 -2.59
N ILE A 16 12.21 9.04 -1.35
CA ILE A 16 11.78 9.80 -0.17
C ILE A 16 12.90 10.77 0.23
N LYS A 17 12.69 12.07 -0.02
CA LYS A 17 13.71 13.11 0.19
C LYS A 17 13.45 14.05 1.38
N ALA A 18 12.39 13.82 2.15
CA ALA A 18 12.04 14.69 3.26
C ALA A 18 12.93 14.44 4.49
N SER A 19 13.55 15.47 5.04
CA SER A 19 14.48 15.39 6.18
C SER A 19 13.82 15.10 7.53
N ASP A 20 12.56 15.51 7.71
CA ASP A 20 11.86 15.45 9.01
C ASP A 20 10.67 14.48 8.98
N ILE A 21 10.80 13.42 8.19
CA ILE A 21 9.75 12.42 8.04
C ILE A 21 9.95 11.27 9.03
N ILE A 22 8.83 10.80 9.59
CA ILE A 22 8.77 9.54 10.32
C ILE A 22 7.97 8.56 9.47
N VAL A 23 8.57 7.42 9.18
CA VAL A 23 7.90 6.33 8.46
C VAL A 23 7.54 5.22 9.43
N VAL A 24 6.26 4.87 9.46
CA VAL A 24 5.76 3.66 10.10
C VAL A 24 5.53 2.62 9.02
N THR A 25 5.98 1.41 9.23
CA THR A 25 5.84 0.32 8.26
C THR A 25 5.52 -1.01 8.94
N ASN A 26 4.91 -1.93 8.21
CA ASN A 26 4.76 -3.33 8.59
C ASN A 26 5.71 -4.27 7.83
N GLY A 27 6.63 -3.73 7.03
CA GLY A 27 7.57 -4.51 6.24
C GLY A 27 8.98 -4.57 6.85
N LEU A 28 9.47 -5.77 7.17
CA LEU A 28 10.83 -5.92 7.69
C LEU A 28 11.90 -5.49 6.69
N THR A 29 11.72 -5.81 5.41
CA THR A 29 12.63 -5.37 4.34
C THR A 29 12.61 -3.86 4.17
N HIS A 30 11.48 -3.20 4.41
CA HIS A 30 11.35 -1.75 4.39
C HIS A 30 12.14 -1.09 5.50
N VAL A 31 12.16 -1.68 6.70
CA VAL A 31 12.95 -1.14 7.83
C VAL A 31 14.42 -1.03 7.46
N GLU A 32 15.01 -2.09 6.91
CA GLU A 32 16.42 -2.08 6.51
C GLU A 32 16.71 -0.98 5.47
N GLU A 33 15.86 -0.88 4.45
CA GLU A 33 16.05 0.09 3.37
C GLU A 33 15.84 1.54 3.84
N LEU A 34 14.83 1.79 4.67
CA LEU A 34 14.57 3.11 5.26
C LEU A 34 15.75 3.59 6.12
N LEU A 35 16.32 2.70 6.94
CA LEU A 35 17.48 3.03 7.79
C LEU A 35 18.72 3.33 6.96
N LYS A 36 18.97 2.62 5.84
CA LYS A 36 20.06 2.94 4.90
C LYS A 36 19.93 4.35 4.34
N HIS A 37 18.73 4.85 4.17
CA HIS A 37 18.45 6.22 3.70
C HIS A 37 18.36 7.26 4.83
N GLY A 38 18.70 6.88 6.07
CA GLY A 38 18.70 7.80 7.22
C GLY A 38 17.29 8.24 7.66
N ILE A 39 16.26 7.50 7.31
CA ILE A 39 14.87 7.84 7.63
C ILE A 39 14.50 7.26 8.99
N ARG A 40 13.95 8.11 9.87
CA ARG A 40 13.41 7.66 11.16
C ARG A 40 12.26 6.70 10.95
N THR A 41 12.43 5.46 11.41
CA THR A 41 11.55 4.34 11.11
C THR A 41 10.96 3.72 12.37
N LEU A 42 9.67 3.46 12.36
CA LEU A 42 8.95 2.69 13.35
C LEU A 42 8.33 1.47 12.67
N ILE A 43 8.49 0.30 13.26
CA ILE A 43 7.82 -0.92 12.79
C ILE A 43 6.62 -1.24 13.68
N ILE A 44 5.48 -1.58 13.06
CA ILE A 44 4.38 -2.16 13.83
C ILE A 44 4.70 -3.62 14.15
N GLY A 45 4.59 -4.00 15.43
CA GLY A 45 4.84 -5.36 15.88
C GLY A 45 3.80 -6.36 15.35
N GLY A 46 3.99 -7.64 15.67
CA GLY A 46 3.05 -8.70 15.32
C GLY A 46 3.74 -9.96 14.85
N GLU A 47 2.96 -10.89 14.29
CA GLU A 47 3.46 -12.08 13.64
C GLU A 47 4.12 -11.71 12.31
N VAL A 48 5.27 -12.30 12.02
CA VAL A 48 5.98 -12.10 10.77
C VAL A 48 5.58 -13.17 9.76
N LYS A 49 5.06 -12.77 8.61
CA LYS A 49 4.77 -13.67 7.51
C LYS A 49 6.06 -14.04 6.75
N SER A 50 6.36 -15.32 6.68
CA SER A 50 7.55 -15.83 6.00
C SER A 50 7.57 -15.56 4.49
N THR A 51 6.40 -15.39 3.87
CA THR A 51 6.26 -15.17 2.42
C THR A 51 6.48 -13.73 1.99
N THR A 52 6.07 -12.76 2.82
CA THR A 52 6.08 -11.32 2.47
C THR A 52 6.95 -10.48 3.40
N PHE A 53 7.46 -11.08 4.50
CA PHE A 53 8.17 -10.39 5.58
C PHE A 53 7.37 -9.21 6.16
N ALA A 54 6.04 -9.28 6.05
CA ALA A 54 5.13 -8.33 6.67
C ALA A 54 4.78 -8.76 8.09
N THR A 55 4.65 -7.78 8.98
CA THR A 55 4.03 -7.99 10.29
C THR A 55 2.52 -7.86 10.18
N VAL A 56 1.80 -8.79 10.80
CA VAL A 56 0.34 -8.90 10.78
C VAL A 56 -0.21 -9.31 12.14
N GLY A 57 -1.52 -9.41 12.25
CA GLY A 57 -2.22 -9.90 13.43
C GLY A 57 -2.63 -8.81 14.41
N ALA A 58 -3.20 -9.23 15.53
CA ALA A 58 -3.82 -8.34 16.52
C ALA A 58 -2.83 -7.30 17.09
N SER A 59 -1.61 -7.71 17.41
CA SER A 59 -0.57 -6.81 17.94
C SER A 59 -0.15 -5.76 16.91
N ALA A 60 -0.05 -6.13 15.62
CA ALA A 60 0.25 -5.19 14.55
C ALA A 60 -0.87 -4.15 14.42
N LEU A 61 -2.11 -4.61 14.42
CA LEU A 61 -3.29 -3.74 14.32
C LEU A 61 -3.41 -2.80 15.53
N GLU A 62 -3.19 -3.28 16.73
CA GLU A 62 -3.19 -2.45 17.94
C GLU A 62 -2.13 -1.36 17.88
N THR A 63 -0.92 -1.70 17.44
CA THR A 63 0.17 -0.72 17.28
C THR A 63 -0.16 0.30 16.21
N LEU A 64 -0.68 -0.13 15.06
CA LEU A 64 -1.07 0.74 13.95
C LEU A 64 -2.09 1.79 14.38
N ARG A 65 -3.09 1.41 15.17
CA ARG A 65 -4.18 2.28 15.67
C ARG A 65 -3.71 3.43 16.56
N ARG A 66 -2.49 3.38 17.09
CA ARG A 66 -1.91 4.45 17.93
C ARG A 66 -1.48 5.67 17.09
N TYR A 67 -1.40 5.53 15.77
CA TYR A 67 -0.88 6.57 14.88
C TYR A 67 -1.97 7.21 14.03
N ARG A 68 -1.65 8.38 13.50
CA ARG A 68 -2.34 9.06 12.40
C ARG A 68 -1.30 9.46 11.38
N PHE A 69 -1.67 9.40 10.10
CA PHE A 69 -0.73 9.59 9.00
C PHE A 69 -1.16 10.72 8.07
N ASP A 70 -0.24 11.62 7.74
CA ASP A 70 -0.46 12.59 6.68
C ASP A 70 -0.59 11.89 5.32
N LYS A 71 0.23 10.86 5.11
CA LYS A 71 0.23 10.06 3.88
C LYS A 71 0.33 8.57 4.18
N VAL A 72 -0.44 7.80 3.44
CA VAL A 72 -0.44 6.33 3.45
C VAL A 72 -0.17 5.83 2.04
N PHE A 73 0.79 4.93 1.88
CA PHE A 73 1.09 4.25 0.63
C PHE A 73 0.93 2.74 0.81
N LEU A 74 0.05 2.15 0.02
CA LEU A 74 -0.31 0.73 0.09
C LEU A 74 0.02 0.04 -1.22
N GLY A 75 0.64 -1.13 -1.14
CA GLY A 75 0.71 -2.06 -2.25
C GLY A 75 -0.58 -2.86 -2.37
N MET A 76 -0.91 -3.33 -3.59
CA MET A 76 -2.07 -4.17 -3.82
C MET A 76 -1.73 -5.28 -4.81
N ASN A 77 -2.33 -6.46 -4.61
CA ASN A 77 -2.07 -7.63 -5.44
C ASN A 77 -3.00 -7.73 -6.64
N GLY A 78 -4.24 -7.27 -6.51
CA GLY A 78 -5.23 -7.31 -7.59
C GLY A 78 -6.19 -6.13 -7.55
N ILE A 79 -6.61 -5.70 -8.74
CA ILE A 79 -7.70 -4.75 -8.97
C ILE A 79 -8.65 -5.30 -10.03
N ASP A 80 -9.92 -5.33 -9.74
CA ASP A 80 -10.96 -5.87 -10.61
C ASP A 80 -12.21 -4.97 -10.59
N LEU A 81 -12.91 -4.86 -11.73
CA LEU A 81 -14.09 -3.99 -11.84
C LEU A 81 -15.29 -4.48 -11.00
N LYS A 82 -15.40 -5.78 -10.79
CA LYS A 82 -16.47 -6.39 -10.00
C LYS A 82 -16.09 -6.58 -8.54
N TYR A 83 -14.87 -7.07 -8.29
CA TYR A 83 -14.42 -7.50 -6.97
C TYR A 83 -13.53 -6.49 -6.26
N GLY A 84 -13.22 -5.36 -6.89
CA GLY A 84 -12.43 -4.29 -6.28
C GLY A 84 -10.97 -4.64 -6.03
N LEU A 85 -10.43 -4.12 -4.93
CA LEU A 85 -9.05 -4.37 -4.50
C LEU A 85 -8.97 -5.67 -3.71
N THR A 86 -7.99 -6.51 -4.05
CA THR A 86 -7.83 -7.82 -3.39
C THR A 86 -6.37 -8.16 -3.12
N THR A 87 -6.15 -8.98 -2.10
CA THR A 87 -4.84 -9.52 -1.70
C THR A 87 -4.98 -10.99 -1.28
N PRO A 88 -3.95 -11.82 -1.38
CA PRO A 88 -4.06 -13.24 -1.01
C PRO A 88 -4.34 -13.49 0.46
N ASP A 89 -3.94 -12.60 1.35
CA ASP A 89 -3.93 -12.81 2.79
C ASP A 89 -4.90 -11.89 3.53
N GLU A 90 -5.76 -12.48 4.34
CA GLU A 90 -6.77 -11.78 5.13
C GLU A 90 -6.13 -10.86 6.18
N GLN A 91 -5.06 -11.26 6.83
CA GLN A 91 -4.39 -10.45 7.84
C GLN A 91 -3.73 -9.21 7.23
N GLU A 92 -3.15 -9.36 6.04
CA GLU A 92 -2.63 -8.22 5.29
C GLU A 92 -3.76 -7.30 4.81
N ALA A 93 -4.90 -7.85 4.37
CA ALA A 93 -6.07 -7.06 4.00
C ALA A 93 -6.58 -6.19 5.16
N ILE A 94 -6.61 -6.74 6.37
CA ILE A 94 -7.00 -6.01 7.59
C ILE A 94 -6.06 -4.83 7.86
N ILE A 95 -4.75 -5.04 7.80
CA ILE A 95 -3.76 -3.97 8.02
C ILE A 95 -3.90 -2.88 6.96
N LYS A 96 -4.03 -3.24 5.68
CA LYS A 96 -4.21 -2.29 4.58
C LYS A 96 -5.46 -1.43 4.77
N HIS A 97 -6.57 -2.04 5.08
CA HIS A 97 -7.83 -1.32 5.27
C HIS A 97 -7.75 -0.34 6.46
N HIS A 98 -7.23 -0.78 7.61
CA HIS A 98 -7.09 0.11 8.77
C HIS A 98 -6.09 1.24 8.52
N ALA A 99 -5.01 0.99 7.79
CA ALA A 99 -4.08 2.04 7.40
C ALA A 99 -4.75 3.12 6.52
N MET A 100 -5.63 2.72 5.59
CA MET A 100 -6.43 3.68 4.80
C MET A 100 -7.24 4.61 5.71
N GLN A 101 -7.90 4.05 6.72
CA GLN A 101 -8.74 4.83 7.66
C GLN A 101 -7.96 5.80 8.53
N LEU A 102 -6.66 5.58 8.71
CA LEU A 102 -5.78 6.39 9.55
C LEU A 102 -5.02 7.48 8.78
N GLY A 103 -5.15 7.52 7.46
CA GLY A 103 -4.45 8.45 6.59
C GLY A 103 -5.30 9.66 6.17
N THR A 104 -4.68 10.83 6.08
CA THR A 104 -5.29 12.01 5.48
C THR A 104 -5.28 11.95 3.96
N GLN A 105 -4.15 11.55 3.38
CA GLN A 105 -3.97 11.28 1.96
C GLN A 105 -3.57 9.83 1.76
N VAL A 106 -4.34 9.08 1.02
CA VAL A 106 -4.13 7.64 0.83
C VAL A 106 -3.91 7.32 -0.64
N TYR A 107 -2.84 6.59 -0.89
CA TYR A 107 -2.41 6.17 -2.22
C TYR A 107 -2.26 4.65 -2.28
N VAL A 108 -2.92 4.02 -3.25
CA VAL A 108 -2.75 2.60 -3.58
C VAL A 108 -1.89 2.49 -4.83
N LEU A 109 -0.79 1.76 -4.73
CA LEU A 109 0.17 1.56 -5.81
C LEU A 109 -0.15 0.25 -6.53
N ILE A 110 -0.47 0.34 -7.81
CA ILE A 110 -0.89 -0.82 -8.62
C ILE A 110 -0.14 -0.81 -9.95
N ASP A 111 0.68 -1.82 -10.20
CA ASP A 111 1.32 -1.98 -11.50
C ASP A 111 0.41 -2.72 -12.50
N HIS A 112 0.77 -2.65 -13.79
CA HIS A 112 0.00 -3.16 -14.92
C HIS A 112 -0.36 -4.65 -14.83
N ASP A 113 0.46 -5.45 -14.16
CA ASP A 113 0.25 -6.88 -14.01
C ASP A 113 -0.77 -7.26 -12.92
N LYS A 114 -1.32 -6.28 -12.20
CA LYS A 114 -2.32 -6.46 -11.13
C LYS A 114 -3.76 -6.26 -11.59
N TYR A 115 -3.95 -5.76 -12.80
CA TYR A 115 -5.28 -5.56 -13.38
C TYR A 115 -5.96 -6.88 -13.72
N GLU A 116 -7.28 -6.93 -13.53
CA GLU A 116 -8.13 -8.11 -13.77
C GLU A 116 -7.70 -9.35 -12.96
N LYS A 117 -6.97 -9.14 -11.86
CA LYS A 117 -6.62 -10.19 -10.90
C LYS A 117 -7.46 -10.09 -9.65
N VAL A 118 -7.95 -11.23 -9.20
CA VAL A 118 -8.77 -11.38 -8.00
C VAL A 118 -8.10 -12.38 -7.08
N TYR A 119 -7.94 -12.00 -5.82
CA TYR A 119 -7.38 -12.84 -4.76
C TYR A 119 -8.42 -13.08 -3.66
N PHE A 120 -8.09 -13.92 -2.71
CA PHE A 120 -8.99 -14.42 -1.68
C PHE A 120 -9.60 -13.32 -0.79
N ALA A 121 -8.80 -12.35 -0.34
CA ALA A 121 -9.22 -11.34 0.63
C ALA A 121 -9.48 -9.99 -0.05
N HIS A 122 -10.70 -9.46 0.15
CA HIS A 122 -11.10 -8.14 -0.31
C HIS A 122 -10.54 -7.06 0.62
N VAL A 123 -10.06 -5.96 0.03
CA VAL A 123 -9.65 -4.75 0.75
C VAL A 123 -10.65 -3.66 0.41
N PRO A 124 -11.57 -3.30 1.33
CA PRO A 124 -12.53 -2.23 1.08
C PRO A 124 -11.82 -0.91 0.76
N LEU A 125 -12.27 -0.23 -0.28
CA LEU A 125 -11.75 1.08 -0.68
C LEU A 125 -12.48 2.18 0.09
N GLU A 126 -11.74 3.00 0.81
CA GLU A 126 -12.28 4.18 1.48
C GLU A 126 -12.46 5.34 0.50
N GLU A 127 -13.36 6.25 0.82
CA GLU A 127 -13.59 7.46 0.03
C GLU A 127 -12.32 8.34 -0.01
N GLY A 128 -12.04 8.94 -1.15
CA GLY A 128 -10.89 9.83 -1.34
C GLY A 128 -9.55 9.14 -1.57
N VAL A 129 -9.52 7.80 -1.63
CA VAL A 129 -8.30 7.07 -1.99
C VAL A 129 -7.96 7.28 -3.45
N SER A 130 -6.68 7.55 -3.71
CA SER A 130 -6.14 7.69 -5.07
C SER A 130 -5.31 6.46 -5.47
N ILE A 131 -5.41 6.06 -6.73
CA ILE A 131 -4.60 4.97 -7.27
C ILE A 131 -3.48 5.55 -8.13
N ILE A 132 -2.25 5.12 -7.85
CA ILE A 132 -1.07 5.42 -8.66
C ILE A 132 -0.73 4.17 -9.46
N THR A 133 -0.58 4.32 -10.77
CA THR A 133 -0.27 3.21 -11.67
C THR A 133 0.81 3.57 -12.69
N SER A 134 1.37 2.55 -13.33
CA SER A 134 2.40 2.73 -14.36
C SER A 134 1.80 3.19 -15.69
N LYS A 135 2.62 3.84 -16.52
CA LYS A 135 2.23 4.18 -17.92
C LYS A 135 1.82 2.93 -18.72
N LYS A 136 2.45 1.80 -18.44
CA LYS A 136 2.13 0.52 -19.09
C LYS A 136 0.71 0.06 -18.75
N ALA A 137 0.24 0.29 -17.51
CA ALA A 137 -1.15 0.02 -17.14
C ALA A 137 -2.13 0.88 -17.93
N GLN A 138 -1.81 2.15 -18.16
CA GLN A 138 -2.67 3.06 -18.94
C GLN A 138 -2.82 2.65 -20.40
N SER A 139 -1.88 1.84 -20.92
CA SER A 139 -1.94 1.27 -22.26
C SER A 139 -2.77 -0.01 -22.34
N LEU A 140 -3.29 -0.53 -21.22
CA LEU A 140 -4.18 -1.69 -21.22
C LEU A 140 -5.50 -1.35 -21.94
N LYS A 141 -5.97 -2.27 -22.77
CA LYS A 141 -7.17 -2.07 -23.58
C LYS A 141 -8.40 -1.66 -22.78
N GLN A 142 -8.53 -2.17 -21.55
CA GLN A 142 -9.68 -1.92 -20.67
C GLN A 142 -9.41 -0.86 -19.61
N PHE A 143 -8.27 -0.17 -19.62
CA PHE A 143 -7.90 0.82 -18.60
C PHE A 143 -8.97 1.91 -18.41
N HIS A 144 -9.61 2.35 -19.50
CA HIS A 144 -10.66 3.36 -19.45
C HIS A 144 -11.87 2.96 -18.57
N LEU A 145 -12.18 1.66 -18.43
CA LEU A 145 -13.22 1.17 -17.53
C LEU A 145 -12.81 1.35 -16.06
N PHE A 146 -11.57 1.04 -15.75
CA PHE A 146 -11.01 1.28 -14.40
C PHE A 146 -10.95 2.78 -14.08
N ALA A 147 -10.54 3.61 -15.03
CA ALA A 147 -10.49 5.07 -14.86
C ALA A 147 -11.88 5.69 -14.66
N GLY A 148 -12.94 5.04 -15.14
CA GLY A 148 -14.32 5.44 -14.86
C GLY A 148 -14.84 5.07 -13.46
N GLN A 149 -14.19 4.10 -12.79
CA GLN A 149 -14.62 3.59 -11.50
C GLN A 149 -13.72 4.04 -10.34
N TYR A 150 -12.43 4.28 -10.60
CA TYR A 150 -11.43 4.60 -9.59
C TYR A 150 -10.76 5.95 -9.85
N ASN A 151 -10.33 6.62 -8.79
CA ASN A 151 -9.59 7.87 -8.88
C ASN A 151 -8.10 7.60 -9.14
N PHE A 152 -7.68 7.69 -10.39
CA PHE A 152 -6.27 7.56 -10.76
C PHE A 152 -5.58 8.93 -10.75
N ILE A 153 -4.37 8.96 -10.18
CA ILE A 153 -3.49 10.12 -10.21
C ILE A 153 -2.11 9.74 -10.76
N GLY A 154 -1.43 10.68 -11.39
CA GLY A 154 -0.10 10.46 -11.98
C GLY A 154 -0.18 9.86 -13.40
N GLY A 155 0.98 9.63 -13.99
CA GLY A 155 1.08 9.05 -15.33
C GLY A 155 1.20 10.07 -16.47
N THR A 156 1.25 11.34 -16.16
CA THR A 156 1.62 12.41 -17.11
C THR A 156 3.07 12.84 -16.90
N LEU A 157 4.00 11.97 -17.18
CA LEU A 157 5.42 12.31 -17.42
C LEU A 157 5.93 11.53 -18.60
#